data_4e79c591075c1475af440d7d39a168e6
#
_entry.id   4e79c591075c1475af440d7d39a168e6
#
_cell.length_a   1.000
_cell.length_b   1.000
_cell.length_c   1.000
_cell.angle_alpha   90.00
_cell.angle_beta   90.00
_cell.angle_gamma   90.00
#
_symmetry.space_group_name_H-M   'P 1'
#
loop_
_entity.id
_entity.type
_entity.pdbx_description
1 polymer ?
#
loop_
_entity_poly.entity_id
_entity_poly.type
_entity_poly.pdbx_seq_one_letter_code
_entity_poly.pdbx_strand_id
1 'polypeptide(L)'
;AVRANPKDSEALGALGQAYSQKGDRANAVANLEKALALDPHSSNNDKWNSLLKVNRYWLAIQQGDAALKANNPDRAERLFQQARNVDNTDSYAVLGLGDVAMARKDYPAAERYYQQTLRMDSGNTNAVRGLANIYRQQSPEKAEAFIASLSASQRRSIDDIERSLQNDRLAQQAEALENQGKWAQ
;
A
#
# COMPACT_ATOMS: atom_id res chain seq x y z
N ALA A 1 29.41 -16.08 31.57
CA ALA A 1 28.13 -15.56 31.09
C ALA A 1 27.76 -14.34 31.93
N VAL A 2 27.84 -13.14 31.34
CA VAL A 2 27.35 -11.91 31.96
C VAL A 2 25.84 -12.07 32.09
N ARG A 3 25.28 -12.14 33.29
CA ARG A 3 23.85 -12.09 33.52
C ARG A 3 23.38 -10.72 33.04
N ALA A 4 22.60 -10.70 31.97
CA ALA A 4 21.93 -9.48 31.51
C ALA A 4 21.12 -8.89 32.69
N ASN A 5 21.27 -7.59 32.93
CA ASN A 5 20.51 -6.92 33.98
C ASN A 5 19.05 -6.76 33.49
N PRO A 6 18.03 -7.34 34.18
CA PRO A 6 16.63 -7.19 33.80
C PRO A 6 16.20 -5.73 33.69
N LYS A 7 16.79 -4.81 34.48
CA LYS A 7 16.52 -3.37 34.38
C LYS A 7 16.97 -2.77 33.05
N ASP A 8 17.99 -3.31 32.41
CA ASP A 8 18.43 -2.83 31.10
C ASP A 8 17.45 -3.26 30.00
N SER A 9 16.86 -4.47 30.11
CA SER A 9 15.81 -4.92 29.17
C SER A 9 14.52 -4.09 29.29
N GLU A 10 14.10 -3.77 30.52
CA GLU A 10 12.94 -2.92 30.75
C GLU A 10 13.15 -1.50 30.21
N ALA A 11 14.34 -0.90 30.43
CA ALA A 11 14.68 0.41 29.88
C ALA A 11 14.67 0.42 28.35
N LEU A 12 15.22 -0.61 27.71
CA LEU A 12 15.20 -0.75 26.26
C LEU A 12 13.80 -1.01 25.72
N GLY A 13 13.00 -1.83 26.40
CA GLY A 13 11.61 -2.06 26.04
C GLY A 13 10.75 -0.79 26.12
N ALA A 14 10.92 0.01 27.18
CA ALA A 14 10.28 1.30 27.36
C ALA A 14 10.72 2.30 26.27
N LEU A 15 12.00 2.33 25.94
CA LEU A 15 12.54 3.18 24.86
C LEU A 15 11.97 2.76 23.49
N GLY A 16 11.93 1.45 23.21
CA GLY A 16 11.32 0.92 22.00
C GLY A 16 9.82 1.28 21.87
N GLN A 17 9.09 1.23 22.99
CA GLN A 17 7.70 1.68 23.03
C GLN A 17 7.57 3.19 22.76
N ALA A 18 8.44 4.02 23.34
CA ALA A 18 8.45 5.47 23.12
C ALA A 18 8.74 5.82 21.65
N TYR A 19 9.70 5.14 21.01
CA TYR A 19 9.96 5.29 19.58
C TYR A 19 8.78 4.85 18.72
N SER A 20 8.11 3.74 19.08
CA SER A 20 6.89 3.27 18.40
C SER A 20 5.79 4.35 18.44
N GLN A 21 5.56 4.97 19.59
CA GLN A 21 4.58 6.05 19.74
C GLN A 21 4.92 7.30 18.92
N LYS A 22 6.21 7.59 18.74
CA LYS A 22 6.70 8.68 17.89
C LYS A 22 6.68 8.35 16.39
N GLY A 23 6.39 7.12 16.02
CA GLY A 23 6.45 6.66 14.63
C GLY A 23 7.87 6.36 14.12
N ASP A 24 8.89 6.42 14.98
CA ASP A 24 10.27 6.03 14.64
C ASP A 24 10.40 4.52 14.68
N ARG A 25 9.94 3.90 13.60
CA ARG A 25 9.83 2.44 13.47
C ARG A 25 11.17 1.72 13.55
N ALA A 26 12.22 2.31 12.97
CA ALA A 26 13.56 1.71 12.95
C ALA A 26 14.15 1.62 14.36
N ASN A 27 14.11 2.71 15.12
CA ASN A 27 14.59 2.71 16.50
C ASN A 27 13.69 1.90 17.43
N ALA A 28 12.36 1.87 17.18
CA ALA A 28 11.45 1.00 17.92
C ALA A 28 11.84 -0.48 17.75
N VAL A 29 12.01 -0.95 16.52
CA VAL A 29 12.43 -2.33 16.21
C VAL A 29 13.77 -2.65 16.89
N ALA A 30 14.79 -1.79 16.71
CA ALA A 30 16.14 -2.05 17.25
C ALA A 30 16.15 -2.17 18.79
N ASN A 31 15.39 -1.33 19.49
CA ASN A 31 15.35 -1.35 20.96
C ASN A 31 14.51 -2.51 21.49
N LEU A 32 13.38 -2.84 20.85
CA LEU A 32 12.54 -3.98 21.25
C LEU A 32 13.27 -5.31 21.03
N GLU A 33 14.00 -5.48 19.92
CA GLU A 33 14.83 -6.67 19.66
C GLU A 33 15.91 -6.85 20.74
N LYS A 34 16.58 -5.76 21.11
CA LYS A 34 17.59 -5.79 22.19
C LYS A 34 16.96 -6.15 23.54
N ALA A 35 15.79 -5.57 23.86
CA ALA A 35 15.08 -5.88 25.10
C ALA A 35 14.73 -7.38 25.19
N LEU A 36 14.16 -7.94 24.14
CA LEU A 36 13.81 -9.35 24.03
C LEU A 36 15.02 -10.28 24.10
N ALA A 37 16.14 -9.87 23.48
CA ALA A 37 17.38 -10.65 23.51
C ALA A 37 18.05 -10.65 24.90
N LEU A 38 17.96 -9.55 25.65
CA LEU A 38 18.54 -9.43 26.99
C LEU A 38 17.75 -10.20 28.05
N ASP A 39 16.44 -10.23 27.95
CA ASP A 39 15.58 -10.97 28.88
C ASP A 39 14.48 -11.74 28.14
N PRO A 40 14.80 -12.96 27.65
CA PRO A 40 13.84 -13.81 26.95
C PRO A 40 12.67 -14.30 27.82
N HIS A 41 12.72 -14.10 29.13
CA HIS A 41 11.69 -14.54 30.09
C HIS A 41 11.00 -13.39 30.80
N SER A 42 11.18 -12.16 30.32
CA SER A 42 10.50 -10.99 30.88
C SER A 42 8.98 -11.12 30.82
N SER A 43 8.30 -10.68 31.86
CA SER A 43 6.84 -10.56 31.87
C SER A 43 6.30 -9.59 30.80
N ASN A 44 7.17 -8.74 30.22
CA ASN A 44 6.84 -7.80 29.16
C ASN A 44 6.97 -8.39 27.74
N ASN A 45 7.43 -9.63 27.59
CA ASN A 45 7.75 -10.20 26.28
C ASN A 45 6.57 -10.22 25.31
N ASP A 46 5.38 -10.56 25.77
CA ASP A 46 4.19 -10.57 24.90
C ASP A 46 3.88 -9.18 24.36
N LYS A 47 4.00 -8.16 25.20
CA LYS A 47 3.80 -6.76 24.82
C LYS A 47 4.89 -6.31 23.83
N TRP A 48 6.15 -6.62 24.11
CA TRP A 48 7.27 -6.22 23.26
C TRP A 48 7.23 -6.94 21.91
N ASN A 49 6.89 -8.23 21.88
CA ASN A 49 6.70 -8.99 20.63
C ASN A 49 5.55 -8.41 19.79
N SER A 50 4.42 -8.04 20.41
CA SER A 50 3.31 -7.42 19.72
C SER A 50 3.70 -6.07 19.11
N LEU A 51 4.40 -5.22 19.87
CA LEU A 51 4.92 -3.95 19.37
C LEU A 51 5.96 -4.15 18.27
N LEU A 52 6.85 -5.13 18.42
CA LEU A 52 7.88 -5.46 17.43
C LEU A 52 7.24 -5.90 16.11
N LYS A 53 6.23 -6.79 16.16
CA LYS A 53 5.48 -7.22 14.97
C LYS A 53 4.90 -6.03 14.22
N VAL A 54 4.17 -5.16 14.90
CA VAL A 54 3.55 -3.97 14.31
C VAL A 54 4.60 -3.02 13.70
N ASN A 55 5.69 -2.76 14.43
CA ASN A 55 6.73 -1.84 13.94
C ASN A 55 7.53 -2.44 12.77
N ARG A 56 7.82 -3.75 12.77
CA ARG A 56 8.46 -4.44 11.63
C ARG A 56 7.59 -4.38 10.38
N TYR A 57 6.28 -4.60 10.52
CA TYR A 57 5.33 -4.49 9.42
C TYR A 57 5.39 -3.09 8.78
N TRP A 58 5.11 -2.07 9.57
CA TRP A 58 5.07 -0.69 9.09
C TRP A 58 6.42 -0.14 8.63
N LEU A 59 7.53 -0.60 9.22
CA LEU A 59 8.88 -0.27 8.75
C LEU A 59 9.10 -0.82 7.34
N ALA A 60 8.71 -2.06 7.10
CA ALA A 60 8.84 -2.68 5.78
C ALA A 60 7.97 -1.97 4.74
N ILE A 61 6.72 -1.59 5.08
CA ILE A 61 5.86 -0.77 4.21
C ILE A 61 6.54 0.57 3.88
N GLN A 62 6.98 1.31 4.87
CA GLN A 62 7.64 2.60 4.73
C GLN A 62 8.88 2.54 3.82
N GLN A 63 9.69 1.50 4.01
CA GLN A 63 10.89 1.27 3.20
C GLN A 63 10.54 0.83 1.77
N GLY A 64 9.46 0.05 1.59
CA GLY A 64 8.93 -0.35 0.30
C GLY A 64 8.48 0.86 -0.52
N ASP A 65 7.70 1.75 0.09
CA ASP A 65 7.26 3.01 -0.52
C ASP A 65 8.45 3.90 -0.91
N ALA A 66 9.44 4.00 -0.02
CA ALA A 66 10.67 4.76 -0.32
C ALA A 66 11.46 4.14 -1.48
N ALA A 67 11.50 2.82 -1.59
CA ALA A 67 12.16 2.13 -2.69
C ALA A 67 11.43 2.37 -4.03
N LEU A 68 10.08 2.37 -4.04
CA LEU A 68 9.30 2.74 -5.24
C LEU A 68 9.57 4.19 -5.66
N LYS A 69 9.56 5.11 -4.72
CA LYS A 69 9.88 6.54 -4.99
C LYS A 69 11.30 6.71 -5.55
N ALA A 70 12.23 5.85 -5.14
CA ALA A 70 13.60 5.80 -5.65
C ALA A 70 13.72 5.00 -6.97
N ASN A 71 12.61 4.63 -7.60
CA ASN A 71 12.55 3.82 -8.82
C ASN A 71 13.30 2.49 -8.71
N ASN A 72 13.17 1.83 -7.55
CA ASN A 72 13.76 0.51 -7.28
C ASN A 72 12.66 -0.51 -6.94
N PRO A 73 11.91 -0.99 -7.95
CA PRO A 73 10.80 -1.91 -7.75
C PRO A 73 11.21 -3.27 -7.17
N ASP A 74 12.44 -3.74 -7.47
CA ASP A 74 12.92 -5.03 -6.95
C ASP A 74 13.18 -4.98 -5.43
N ARG A 75 13.69 -3.86 -4.94
CA ARG A 75 13.83 -3.64 -3.50
C ARG A 75 12.46 -3.48 -2.84
N ALA A 76 11.55 -2.73 -3.47
CA ALA A 76 10.21 -2.51 -2.96
C ALA A 76 9.45 -3.84 -2.83
N GLU A 77 9.51 -4.71 -3.84
CA GLU A 77 8.87 -6.01 -3.80
C GLU A 77 9.33 -6.85 -2.61
N ARG A 78 10.66 -6.96 -2.40
CA ARG A 78 11.18 -7.70 -1.24
C ARG A 78 10.67 -7.16 0.09
N LEU A 79 10.57 -5.84 0.22
CA LEU A 79 10.09 -5.17 1.44
C LEU A 79 8.59 -5.38 1.66
N PHE A 80 7.75 -5.29 0.63
CA PHE A 80 6.33 -5.61 0.75
C PHE A 80 6.07 -7.09 1.01
N GLN A 81 6.86 -8.00 0.42
CA GLN A 81 6.82 -9.42 0.77
C GLN A 81 7.23 -9.67 2.23
N GLN A 82 8.25 -8.97 2.72
CA GLN A 82 8.64 -9.02 4.13
C GLN A 82 7.51 -8.53 5.04
N ALA A 83 6.85 -7.41 4.71
CA ALA A 83 5.67 -6.95 5.44
C ALA A 83 4.56 -8.00 5.45
N ARG A 84 4.25 -8.60 4.31
CA ARG A 84 3.23 -9.64 4.19
C ARG A 84 3.56 -10.90 5.00
N ASN A 85 4.84 -11.24 5.14
CA ASN A 85 5.27 -12.35 6.00
C ASN A 85 5.12 -12.03 7.50
N VAL A 86 5.21 -10.76 7.89
CA VAL A 86 4.97 -10.30 9.26
C VAL A 86 3.49 -10.27 9.59
N ASP A 87 2.68 -9.74 8.67
CA ASP A 87 1.22 -9.70 8.79
C ASP A 87 0.56 -9.84 7.41
N ASN A 88 -0.15 -10.94 7.20
CA ASN A 88 -0.86 -11.23 5.94
C ASN A 88 -2.34 -10.82 5.97
N THR A 89 -2.80 -10.25 7.07
CA THR A 89 -4.21 -9.82 7.25
C THR A 89 -4.43 -8.36 6.88
N ASP A 90 -3.36 -7.59 6.78
CA ASP A 90 -3.40 -6.18 6.40
C ASP A 90 -3.25 -5.99 4.88
N SER A 91 -4.02 -5.07 4.32
CA SER A 91 -4.11 -4.85 2.87
C SER A 91 -2.95 -4.03 2.28
N TYR A 92 -2.21 -3.28 3.10
CA TYR A 92 -1.18 -2.35 2.59
C TYR A 92 0.01 -3.04 1.92
N ALA A 93 0.43 -4.21 2.41
CA ALA A 93 1.49 -4.98 1.76
C ALA A 93 1.07 -5.49 0.37
N VAL A 94 -0.20 -5.90 0.24
CA VAL A 94 -0.77 -6.34 -1.04
C VAL A 94 -0.92 -5.17 -2.00
N LEU A 95 -1.39 -4.02 -1.51
CA LEU A 95 -1.43 -2.77 -2.27
C LEU A 95 -0.05 -2.42 -2.83
N GLY A 96 0.98 -2.44 -1.98
CA GLY A 96 2.36 -2.15 -2.40
C GLY A 96 2.89 -3.08 -3.48
N LEU A 97 2.53 -4.37 -3.46
CA LEU A 97 2.85 -5.32 -4.53
C LEU A 97 2.13 -4.95 -5.84
N GLY A 98 0.92 -4.41 -5.76
CA GLY A 98 0.21 -3.83 -6.90
C GLY A 98 0.96 -2.63 -7.49
N ASP A 99 1.44 -1.74 -6.64
CA ASP A 99 2.21 -0.56 -7.05
C ASP A 99 3.57 -0.95 -7.68
N VAL A 100 4.21 -2.01 -7.17
CA VAL A 100 5.41 -2.60 -7.79
C VAL A 100 5.11 -3.10 -9.20
N ALA A 101 4.02 -3.85 -9.37
CA ALA A 101 3.61 -4.36 -10.68
C ALA A 101 3.27 -3.20 -11.64
N MET A 102 2.62 -2.14 -11.17
CA MET A 102 2.40 -0.91 -11.95
C MET A 102 3.71 -0.26 -12.39
N ALA A 103 4.69 -0.14 -11.50
CA ALA A 103 6.00 0.42 -11.80
C ALA A 103 6.74 -0.37 -12.90
N ARG A 104 6.53 -1.69 -12.94
CA ARG A 104 7.05 -2.59 -13.98
C ARG A 104 6.18 -2.66 -15.24
N LYS A 105 5.04 -1.97 -15.25
CA LYS A 105 4.01 -2.04 -16.31
C LYS A 105 3.42 -3.45 -16.50
N ASP A 106 3.49 -4.29 -15.47
CA ASP A 106 2.80 -5.57 -15.42
C ASP A 106 1.35 -5.35 -14.96
N TYR A 107 0.54 -4.84 -15.89
CA TYR A 107 -0.86 -4.49 -15.60
C TYR A 107 -1.71 -5.70 -15.17
N PRO A 108 -1.55 -6.91 -15.71
CA PRO A 108 -2.28 -8.07 -15.22
C PRO A 108 -1.95 -8.44 -13.78
N ALA A 109 -0.69 -8.33 -13.37
CA ALA A 109 -0.31 -8.55 -11.98
C ALA A 109 -0.82 -7.44 -11.06
N ALA A 110 -0.72 -6.18 -11.48
CA ALA A 110 -1.22 -5.03 -10.74
C ALA A 110 -2.74 -5.15 -10.50
N GLU A 111 -3.50 -5.50 -11.54
CA GLU A 111 -4.95 -5.71 -11.44
C GLU A 111 -5.29 -6.77 -10.39
N ARG A 112 -4.61 -7.92 -10.39
CA ARG A 112 -4.82 -8.98 -9.39
C ARG A 112 -4.56 -8.51 -7.97
N TYR A 113 -3.46 -7.78 -7.74
CA TYR A 113 -3.11 -7.28 -6.42
C TYR A 113 -4.10 -6.20 -5.93
N TYR A 114 -4.49 -5.26 -6.77
CA TYR A 114 -5.48 -4.23 -6.39
C TYR A 114 -6.86 -4.84 -6.13
N GLN A 115 -7.30 -5.83 -6.92
CA GLN A 115 -8.52 -6.56 -6.64
C GLN A 115 -8.43 -7.34 -5.32
N GLN A 116 -7.27 -7.94 -5.01
CA GLN A 116 -7.03 -8.58 -3.72
C GLN A 116 -7.08 -7.55 -2.58
N THR A 117 -6.47 -6.39 -2.75
CA THR A 117 -6.54 -5.29 -1.78
C THR A 117 -7.99 -4.91 -1.49
N LEU A 118 -8.84 -4.75 -2.50
CA LEU A 118 -10.27 -4.41 -2.32
C LEU A 118 -11.09 -5.54 -1.68
N ARG A 119 -10.69 -6.78 -1.83
CA ARG A 119 -11.31 -7.89 -1.07
C ARG A 119 -10.97 -7.86 0.41
N MET A 120 -9.78 -7.38 0.78
CA MET A 120 -9.32 -7.23 2.17
C MET A 120 -9.84 -5.93 2.80
N ASP A 121 -9.84 -4.85 2.05
CA ASP A 121 -10.31 -3.52 2.44
C ASP A 121 -11.03 -2.86 1.26
N SER A 122 -12.35 -2.99 1.24
CA SER A 122 -13.20 -2.44 0.17
C SER A 122 -13.16 -0.91 0.09
N GLY A 123 -12.73 -0.23 1.15
CA GLY A 123 -12.58 1.22 1.23
C GLY A 123 -11.24 1.75 0.70
N ASN A 124 -10.32 0.89 0.27
CA ASN A 124 -8.99 1.30 -0.15
C ASN A 124 -9.01 2.12 -1.45
N THR A 125 -8.94 3.44 -1.32
CA THR A 125 -9.04 4.38 -2.43
C THR A 125 -7.87 4.28 -3.41
N ASN A 126 -6.68 3.89 -2.96
CA ASN A 126 -5.52 3.72 -3.83
C ASN A 126 -5.69 2.51 -4.77
N ALA A 127 -6.26 1.41 -4.26
CA ALA A 127 -6.57 0.25 -5.08
C ALA A 127 -7.67 0.55 -6.10
N VAL A 128 -8.72 1.30 -5.70
CA VAL A 128 -9.76 1.78 -6.63
C VAL A 128 -9.15 2.63 -7.74
N ARG A 129 -8.29 3.58 -7.40
CA ARG A 129 -7.61 4.45 -8.36
C ARG A 129 -6.68 3.66 -9.28
N GLY A 130 -5.92 2.70 -8.73
CA GLY A 130 -5.05 1.80 -9.50
C GLY A 130 -5.82 1.03 -10.56
N LEU A 131 -6.95 0.41 -10.20
CA LEU A 131 -7.82 -0.33 -11.13
C LEU A 131 -8.44 0.59 -12.17
N ALA A 132 -8.96 1.76 -11.77
CA ALA A 132 -9.53 2.72 -12.70
C ALA A 132 -8.51 3.15 -13.78
N ASN A 133 -7.26 3.40 -13.38
CA ASN A 133 -6.18 3.74 -14.31
C ASN A 133 -5.82 2.58 -15.26
N ILE A 134 -5.77 1.34 -14.75
CA ILE A 134 -5.51 0.15 -15.57
C ILE A 134 -6.63 -0.02 -16.62
N TYR A 135 -7.89 0.02 -16.18
CA TYR A 135 -9.03 -0.17 -17.08
C TYR A 135 -9.13 0.96 -18.11
N ARG A 136 -8.86 2.21 -17.74
CA ARG A 136 -8.80 3.33 -18.68
C ARG A 136 -7.77 3.13 -19.80
N GLN A 137 -6.63 2.52 -19.50
CA GLN A 137 -5.62 2.19 -20.51
C GLN A 137 -6.03 1.02 -21.41
N GLN A 138 -6.90 0.13 -20.94
CA GLN A 138 -7.36 -1.03 -21.72
C GLN A 138 -8.49 -0.63 -22.68
N SER A 139 -9.54 0.00 -22.16
CA SER A 139 -10.61 0.58 -22.96
C SER A 139 -11.48 1.52 -22.11
N PRO A 140 -12.08 2.58 -22.73
CA PRO A 140 -13.04 3.45 -22.06
C PRO A 140 -14.22 2.68 -21.47
N GLU A 141 -14.74 1.68 -22.18
CA GLU A 141 -15.91 0.88 -21.78
C GLU A 141 -15.62 0.07 -20.51
N LYS A 142 -14.42 -0.51 -20.39
CA LYS A 142 -14.01 -1.22 -19.17
C LYS A 142 -13.91 -0.28 -17.98
N ALA A 143 -13.36 0.92 -18.18
CA ALA A 143 -13.27 1.92 -17.14
C ALA A 143 -14.66 2.39 -16.69
N GLU A 144 -15.57 2.68 -17.63
CA GLU A 144 -16.96 3.08 -17.34
C GLU A 144 -17.72 1.98 -16.58
N ALA A 145 -17.59 0.72 -17.00
CA ALA A 145 -18.20 -0.42 -16.32
C ALA A 145 -17.68 -0.58 -14.89
N PHE A 146 -16.37 -0.42 -14.69
CA PHE A 146 -15.76 -0.46 -13.35
C PHE A 146 -16.30 0.69 -12.47
N ILE A 147 -16.30 1.93 -12.99
CA ILE A 147 -16.81 3.11 -12.27
C ILE A 147 -18.28 2.94 -11.89
N ALA A 148 -19.09 2.39 -12.79
CA ALA A 148 -20.50 2.13 -12.52
C ALA A 148 -20.71 1.11 -11.38
N SER A 149 -19.77 0.19 -11.18
CA SER A 149 -19.83 -0.82 -10.13
C SER A 149 -19.42 -0.29 -8.73
N LEU A 150 -18.82 0.92 -8.65
CA LEU A 150 -18.29 1.48 -7.42
C LEU A 150 -19.40 2.07 -6.53
N SER A 151 -19.18 1.99 -5.22
CA SER A 151 -19.99 2.73 -4.25
C SER A 151 -19.78 4.25 -4.38
N ALA A 152 -20.71 5.04 -3.86
CA ALA A 152 -20.62 6.51 -3.91
C ALA A 152 -19.35 7.06 -3.22
N SER A 153 -18.85 6.39 -2.18
CA SER A 153 -17.60 6.79 -1.50
C SER A 153 -16.36 6.49 -2.35
N GLN A 154 -16.33 5.33 -3.01
CA GLN A 154 -15.26 4.94 -3.91
C GLN A 154 -15.21 5.85 -5.14
N ARG A 155 -16.37 6.16 -5.77
CA ARG A 155 -16.44 7.08 -6.91
C ARG A 155 -15.88 8.45 -6.61
N ARG A 156 -16.18 9.01 -5.43
CA ARG A 156 -15.61 10.32 -5.02
C ARG A 156 -14.08 10.34 -4.99
N SER A 157 -13.44 9.20 -4.73
CA SER A 157 -11.98 9.11 -4.70
C SER A 157 -11.32 9.15 -6.07
N ILE A 158 -12.09 8.98 -7.14
CA ILE A 158 -11.63 8.94 -8.55
C ILE A 158 -12.39 9.93 -9.47
N ASP A 159 -13.03 10.94 -8.90
CA ASP A 159 -13.80 11.96 -9.62
C ASP A 159 -12.98 12.65 -10.74
N ASP A 160 -11.68 12.86 -10.51
CA ASP A 160 -10.74 13.36 -11.52
C ASP A 160 -10.58 12.41 -12.71
N ILE A 161 -10.54 11.10 -12.46
CA ILE A 161 -10.43 10.07 -13.52
C ILE A 161 -11.75 10.00 -14.31
N GLU A 162 -12.88 10.03 -13.63
CA GLU A 162 -14.20 10.01 -14.25
C GLU A 162 -14.39 11.23 -15.18
N ARG A 163 -14.03 12.43 -14.71
CA ARG A 163 -14.04 13.65 -15.53
C ARG A 163 -13.10 13.57 -16.75
N SER A 164 -11.91 13.00 -16.56
CA SER A 164 -10.99 12.82 -17.69
C SER A 164 -11.56 11.90 -18.75
N LEU A 165 -12.20 10.77 -18.37
CA LEU A 165 -12.87 9.86 -19.31
C LEU A 165 -14.01 10.54 -20.07
N GLN A 166 -14.80 11.36 -19.39
CA GLN A 166 -15.88 12.14 -20.05
C GLN A 166 -15.31 13.10 -21.08
N ASN A 167 -14.23 13.81 -20.77
CA ASN A 167 -13.58 14.73 -21.70
C ASN A 167 -12.98 13.99 -22.90
N ASP A 168 -12.32 12.85 -22.68
CA ASP A 168 -11.75 12.03 -23.76
C ASP A 168 -12.87 11.54 -24.71
N ARG A 169 -14.01 11.15 -24.15
CA ARG A 169 -15.20 10.75 -24.94
C ARG A 169 -15.78 11.89 -25.76
N LEU A 170 -15.91 13.07 -25.15
CA LEU A 170 -16.41 14.26 -25.86
C LEU A 170 -15.46 14.65 -27.01
N ALA A 171 -14.15 14.58 -26.79
CA ALA A 171 -13.16 14.84 -27.84
C ALA A 171 -13.28 13.85 -29.00
N GLN A 172 -13.44 12.54 -28.70
CA GLN A 172 -13.65 11.51 -29.73
C GLN A 172 -14.96 11.72 -30.51
N GLN A 173 -16.02 12.12 -29.82
CA GLN A 173 -17.30 12.44 -30.49
C GLN A 173 -17.17 13.66 -31.39
N ALA A 174 -16.49 14.71 -30.95
CA ALA A 174 -16.21 15.88 -31.74
C ALA A 174 -15.42 15.55 -33.02
N GLU A 175 -14.34 14.77 -32.87
CA GLU A 175 -13.52 14.31 -33.98
C GLU A 175 -14.34 13.44 -34.98
N ALA A 176 -15.16 12.54 -34.47
CA ALA A 176 -16.04 11.74 -35.31
C ALA A 176 -17.07 12.57 -36.12
N LEU A 177 -17.62 13.61 -35.51
CA LEU A 177 -18.53 14.55 -36.21
C LEU A 177 -17.75 15.39 -37.23
N GLU A 178 -16.54 15.80 -36.92
CA GLU A 178 -15.64 16.49 -37.84
C GLU A 178 -15.41 15.67 -39.09
N ASN A 179 -14.97 14.43 -38.93
CA ASN A 179 -14.70 13.50 -40.00
C ASN A 179 -15.94 13.16 -40.86
N GLN A 180 -17.15 13.32 -40.28
CA GLN A 180 -18.40 13.14 -41.00
C GLN A 180 -18.90 14.42 -41.74
N GLY A 181 -18.14 15.53 -41.68
CA GLY A 181 -18.54 16.80 -42.29
C GLY A 181 -19.78 17.45 -41.69
N LYS A 182 -20.13 17.11 -40.44
CA LYS A 182 -21.38 17.59 -39.78
C LYS A 182 -21.13 18.78 -38.83
N TRP A 183 -20.19 19.63 -39.14
CA TRP A 183 -19.86 20.82 -38.34
C TRP A 183 -20.90 21.93 -38.33
N ALA A 184 -21.84 21.90 -39.25
CA ALA A 184 -22.76 23.01 -39.54
C ALA A 184 -24.20 22.71 -39.13
N GLN A 185 -24.42 21.91 -38.10
CA GLN A 185 -25.77 21.74 -37.54
C GLN A 185 -25.85 22.20 -36.08
#